data_304569f27e84ee1ad950ec99aab989f6
#
_entry.id   304569f27e84ee1ad950ec99aab989f6
#
_cell.length_a   1.000
_cell.length_b   1.000
_cell.length_c   1.000
_cell.angle_alpha   90.00
_cell.angle_beta   90.00
_cell.angle_gamma   90.00
#
_symmetry.space_group_name_H-M   'P 1'
#
loop_
_entity.id
_entity.type
_entity.pdbx_description
1 polymer ?
#
loop_
_entity_poly.entity_id
_entity_poly.type
_entity_poly.pdbx_seq_one_letter_code
_entity_poly.pdbx_strand_id
1 'polypeptide(L)'
;MIAVLRMLNRGRSRAERVRARLVAAGAAVATFLVCTAVSLADYKDEGGSLTGLGLALLAVPIGGLVHQANRLASATRERRLAALRLAGATPGDVRRLGAMEGGSLAVGGSLGGGALYVVTHLAGPLPQVPVVVALVTLGGVLSGARAGRHVVASPLGVARRARVRGPRVRDLLLLAAGVGLFVLGAVKKGDFPLAGPYGSAVSVAAGLVLLLFGVTLTTTWMIRGYARWAGRRARSAEALLAARLVEADPRAWARALAVVSLTVFFGAAAGAQQAGVGYSQGHALLDVALLVALATSAVALVVHQAEELIDLRRSFAALAASGVPERALGGVLVRQAVIAALPVCVVAAVSGVAVVVLTLTDVYQVQWLGWAVARAVAMAGVGVLAAVLVALAARPLLRGALVFETRA
;
A
#
# COMPACT_ATOMS: atom_id res chain seq x y z
N MET A 1 0.53 32.32 10.43
CA MET A 1 0.38 30.93 9.93
C MET A 1 1.18 29.90 10.72
N ILE A 2 2.49 30.11 10.97
CA ILE A 2 3.33 29.20 11.80
C ILE A 2 2.80 29.10 13.24
N ALA A 3 2.35 30.21 13.83
CA ALA A 3 1.77 30.23 15.19
C ALA A 3 0.48 29.39 15.26
N VAL A 4 -0.37 29.45 14.22
CA VAL A 4 -1.57 28.62 14.11
C VAL A 4 -1.22 27.14 14.01
N LEU A 5 -0.19 26.79 13.23
CA LEU A 5 0.31 25.41 13.16
C LEU A 5 0.84 24.88 14.51
N ARG A 6 1.57 25.73 15.27
CA ARG A 6 2.05 25.36 16.62
C ARG A 6 0.90 25.16 17.60
N MET A 7 -0.11 26.02 17.55
CA MET A 7 -1.31 25.92 18.39
C MET A 7 -2.12 24.66 18.04
N LEU A 8 -2.25 24.34 16.75
CA LEU A 8 -2.89 23.13 16.24
C LEU A 8 -2.13 21.84 16.62
N ASN A 9 -0.80 21.91 16.75
CA ASN A 9 0.01 20.76 17.18
C ASN A 9 -0.11 20.43 18.67
N ARG A 10 -0.38 21.43 19.53
CA ARG A 10 -0.53 21.21 20.98
C ARG A 10 -1.78 20.44 21.37
N GLY A 11 -2.85 20.49 20.55
CA GLY A 11 -4.13 19.80 20.79
C GLY A 11 -4.30 18.47 20.04
N ARG A 12 -3.21 17.83 19.56
CA ARG A 12 -3.31 16.59 18.79
C ARG A 12 -3.82 15.41 19.62
N SER A 13 -4.86 14.75 19.13
CA SER A 13 -5.36 13.48 19.68
C SER A 13 -4.30 12.37 19.57
N ARG A 14 -4.47 11.29 20.33
CA ARG A 14 -3.57 10.13 20.25
C ARG A 14 -3.49 9.57 18.81
N ALA A 15 -4.63 9.49 18.12
CA ALA A 15 -4.70 9.01 16.74
C ALA A 15 -3.95 9.94 15.76
N GLU A 16 -4.05 11.27 15.93
CA GLU A 16 -3.30 12.24 15.11
C GLU A 16 -1.80 12.14 15.33
N ARG A 17 -1.35 11.87 16.56
CA ARG A 17 0.08 11.64 16.86
C ARG A 17 0.61 10.36 16.21
N VAL A 18 -0.17 9.26 16.26
CA VAL A 18 0.19 8.01 15.59
C VAL A 18 0.26 8.23 14.08
N ARG A 19 -0.73 8.89 13.48
CA ARG A 19 -0.71 9.27 12.07
C ARG A 19 0.55 10.06 11.69
N ALA A 20 0.87 11.09 12.47
CA ALA A 20 2.03 11.93 12.21
C ALA A 20 3.34 11.13 12.22
N ARG A 21 3.51 10.22 13.20
CA ARG A 21 4.67 9.31 13.26
C ARG A 21 4.73 8.36 12.07
N LEU A 22 3.60 7.78 11.66
CA LEU A 22 3.54 6.87 10.52
C LEU A 22 3.86 7.57 9.20
N VAL A 23 3.36 8.80 9.00
CA VAL A 23 3.68 9.60 7.80
C VAL A 23 5.16 9.97 7.76
N ALA A 24 5.73 10.41 8.89
CA ALA A 24 7.15 10.75 8.97
C ALA A 24 8.04 9.51 8.79
N ALA A 25 7.72 8.39 9.44
CA ALA A 25 8.45 7.14 9.28
C ALA A 25 8.37 6.61 7.83
N GLY A 26 7.19 6.64 7.21
CA GLY A 26 7.01 6.26 5.81
C GLY A 26 7.84 7.15 4.87
N ALA A 27 7.87 8.45 5.09
CA ALA A 27 8.71 9.37 4.32
C ALA A 27 10.22 9.09 4.52
N ALA A 28 10.65 8.77 5.75
CA ALA A 28 12.04 8.41 6.03
C ALA A 28 12.46 7.13 5.30
N VAL A 29 11.65 6.07 5.41
CA VAL A 29 11.93 4.79 4.75
C VAL A 29 11.90 4.93 3.22
N ALA A 30 10.93 5.66 2.66
CA ALA A 30 10.86 5.91 1.22
C ALA A 30 12.11 6.64 0.73
N THR A 31 12.57 7.68 1.43
CA THR A 31 13.77 8.44 1.07
C THR A 31 15.01 7.54 1.13
N PHE A 32 15.17 6.78 2.21
CA PHE A 32 16.30 5.85 2.36
C PHE A 32 16.35 4.83 1.22
N LEU A 33 15.23 4.16 0.93
CA LEU A 33 15.17 3.12 -0.12
C LEU A 33 15.41 3.70 -1.53
N VAL A 34 14.86 4.87 -1.83
CA VAL A 34 15.07 5.49 -3.15
C VAL A 34 16.52 5.96 -3.30
N CYS A 35 17.13 6.53 -2.27
CA CYS A 35 18.55 6.89 -2.32
C CYS A 35 19.45 5.65 -2.52
N THR A 36 19.17 4.57 -1.78
CA THR A 36 19.90 3.29 -1.95
C THR A 36 19.68 2.69 -3.34
N ALA A 37 18.44 2.79 -3.87
CA ALA A 37 18.11 2.32 -5.22
C ALA A 37 18.92 3.05 -6.31
N VAL A 38 19.02 4.38 -6.20
CA VAL A 38 19.80 5.19 -7.14
C VAL A 38 21.28 4.83 -7.08
N SER A 39 21.84 4.63 -5.88
CA SER A 39 23.23 4.20 -5.73
C SER A 39 23.52 2.85 -6.36
N LEU A 40 22.60 1.89 -6.21
CA LEU A 40 22.74 0.55 -6.80
C LEU A 40 22.56 0.56 -8.32
N ALA A 41 21.75 1.48 -8.85
CA ALA A 41 21.59 1.64 -10.30
C ALA A 41 22.86 2.16 -11.00
N ASP A 42 23.72 2.91 -10.29
CA ASP A 42 25.01 3.39 -10.78
C ASP A 42 26.10 2.28 -10.82
N TYR A 43 25.86 1.15 -10.13
CA TYR A 43 26.75 -0.01 -10.24
C TYR A 43 26.56 -0.68 -11.61
N LYS A 44 27.63 -0.73 -12.39
CA LYS A 44 27.65 -1.23 -13.77
C LYS A 44 27.43 -2.73 -13.96
N ASP A 45 27.27 -3.49 -12.87
CA ASP A 45 26.94 -4.91 -12.93
C ASP A 45 25.47 -5.12 -13.35
N GLU A 46 25.23 -6.05 -14.27
CA GLU A 46 23.88 -6.36 -14.80
C GLU A 46 22.85 -6.67 -13.68
N GLY A 47 23.28 -7.17 -12.55
CA GLY A 47 22.43 -7.41 -11.37
C GLY A 47 22.10 -6.13 -10.57
N GLY A 48 22.96 -5.12 -10.57
CA GLY A 48 22.79 -3.89 -9.77
C GLY A 48 21.63 -3.03 -10.24
N SER A 49 21.44 -2.89 -11.54
CA SER A 49 20.36 -2.09 -12.13
C SER A 49 18.98 -2.67 -11.84
N LEU A 50 18.80 -3.98 -11.91
CA LEU A 50 17.54 -4.66 -11.60
C LEU A 50 17.22 -4.61 -10.09
N THR A 51 18.24 -4.77 -9.24
CA THR A 51 18.08 -4.67 -7.79
C THR A 51 17.73 -3.23 -7.38
N GLY A 52 18.38 -2.23 -7.99
CA GLY A 52 18.05 -0.82 -7.81
C GLY A 52 16.62 -0.49 -8.21
N LEU A 53 16.16 -0.99 -9.35
CA LEU A 53 14.78 -0.85 -9.78
C LEU A 53 13.81 -1.49 -8.77
N GLY A 54 14.10 -2.69 -8.29
CA GLY A 54 13.30 -3.38 -7.27
C GLY A 54 13.17 -2.56 -5.98
N LEU A 55 14.26 -1.98 -5.49
CA LEU A 55 14.27 -1.11 -4.31
C LEU A 55 13.50 0.19 -4.53
N ALA A 56 13.65 0.83 -5.71
CA ALA A 56 12.89 2.03 -6.05
C ALA A 56 11.38 1.75 -6.08
N LEU A 57 10.98 0.60 -6.61
CA LEU A 57 9.59 0.19 -6.67
C LEU A 57 9.00 -0.18 -5.30
N LEU A 58 9.82 -0.58 -4.33
CA LEU A 58 9.39 -0.75 -2.94
C LEU A 58 9.01 0.57 -2.25
N ALA A 59 9.40 1.72 -2.80
CA ALA A 59 8.88 3.01 -2.35
C ALA A 59 7.36 3.16 -2.63
N VAL A 60 6.80 2.44 -3.60
CA VAL A 60 5.37 2.46 -3.92
C VAL A 60 4.50 1.90 -2.78
N PRO A 61 4.77 0.70 -2.22
CA PRO A 61 4.09 0.21 -1.02
C PRO A 61 4.15 1.19 0.14
N ILE A 62 5.31 1.82 0.36
CA ILE A 62 5.50 2.79 1.45
C ILE A 62 4.67 4.05 1.19
N GLY A 63 4.59 4.53 -0.06
CA GLY A 63 3.67 5.59 -0.46
C GLY A 63 2.21 5.22 -0.18
N GLY A 64 1.83 3.96 -0.39
CA GLY A 64 0.54 3.39 -0.01
C GLY A 64 0.26 3.45 1.49
N LEU A 65 1.25 3.12 2.34
CA LEU A 65 1.16 3.29 3.79
C LEU A 65 0.91 4.75 4.17
N VAL A 66 1.69 5.69 3.62
CA VAL A 66 1.53 7.12 3.87
C VAL A 66 0.12 7.58 3.46
N HIS A 67 -0.39 7.09 2.34
CA HIS A 67 -1.76 7.37 1.90
C HIS A 67 -2.80 6.85 2.90
N GLN A 68 -2.67 5.62 3.39
CA GLN A 68 -3.58 5.05 4.39
C GLN A 68 -3.43 5.72 5.76
N ALA A 69 -2.19 6.00 6.20
CA ALA A 69 -1.94 6.74 7.43
C ALA A 69 -2.60 8.13 7.41
N ASN A 70 -2.65 8.78 6.25
CA ASN A 70 -3.36 10.06 6.08
C ASN A 70 -4.89 9.94 6.21
N ARG A 71 -5.46 8.76 6.04
CA ARG A 71 -6.89 8.49 6.31
C ARG A 71 -7.16 8.30 7.80
N LEU A 72 -6.17 7.83 8.58
CA LEU A 72 -6.30 7.71 10.03
C LEU A 72 -6.65 9.09 10.61
N ALA A 73 -7.67 9.14 11.46
CA ALA A 73 -8.18 10.38 12.04
C ALA A 73 -8.70 11.42 11.01
N SER A 74 -9.07 10.98 9.78
CA SER A 74 -9.64 11.86 8.75
C SER A 74 -10.90 12.56 9.26
N ALA A 75 -11.79 11.84 9.93
CA ALA A 75 -13.03 12.38 10.48
C ALA A 75 -12.78 13.49 11.51
N THR A 76 -11.78 13.33 12.40
CA THR A 76 -11.41 14.37 13.38
C THR A 76 -10.83 15.59 12.68
N ARG A 77 -9.97 15.34 11.68
CA ARG A 77 -9.37 16.41 10.86
C ARG A 77 -10.42 17.15 10.05
N GLU A 78 -11.35 16.45 9.43
CA GLU A 78 -12.45 17.02 8.65
C GLU A 78 -13.34 17.90 9.52
N ARG A 79 -13.72 17.45 10.74
CA ARG A 79 -14.46 18.27 11.71
C ARG A 79 -13.70 19.53 12.08
N ARG A 80 -12.40 19.45 12.31
CA ARG A 80 -11.55 20.59 12.65
C ARG A 80 -11.44 21.60 11.51
N LEU A 81 -11.23 21.08 10.27
CA LEU A 81 -11.17 21.93 9.08
C LEU A 81 -12.55 22.54 8.75
N ALA A 82 -13.64 21.80 8.99
CA ALA A 82 -15.00 22.31 8.87
C ALA A 82 -15.28 23.43 9.88
N ALA A 83 -14.86 23.27 11.15
CA ALA A 83 -14.96 24.31 12.16
C ALA A 83 -14.20 25.59 11.75
N LEU A 84 -13.01 25.47 11.18
CA LEU A 84 -12.24 26.60 10.64
C LEU A 84 -12.98 27.29 9.50
N ARG A 85 -13.66 26.53 8.63
CA ARG A 85 -14.49 27.10 7.57
C ARG A 85 -15.71 27.87 8.11
N LEU A 86 -16.37 27.32 9.12
CA LEU A 86 -17.46 28.00 9.80
C LEU A 86 -17.00 29.29 10.51
N ALA A 87 -15.72 29.33 10.96
CA ALA A 87 -15.08 30.52 11.50
C ALA A 87 -14.58 31.51 10.42
N GLY A 88 -14.92 31.29 9.11
CA GLY A 88 -14.61 32.22 8.04
C GLY A 88 -13.35 31.92 7.22
N ALA A 89 -12.67 30.78 7.44
CA ALA A 89 -11.50 30.42 6.64
C ALA A 89 -11.88 30.16 5.17
N THR A 90 -11.07 30.66 4.23
CA THR A 90 -11.29 30.43 2.80
C THR A 90 -10.96 28.99 2.37
N PRO A 91 -11.51 28.49 1.24
CA PRO A 91 -11.14 27.20 0.67
C PRO A 91 -9.61 27.07 0.43
N GLY A 92 -8.98 28.20 0.08
CA GLY A 92 -7.52 28.28 -0.12
C GLY A 92 -6.75 28.07 1.17
N ASP A 93 -7.20 28.66 2.28
CA ASP A 93 -6.56 28.52 3.59
C ASP A 93 -6.60 27.08 4.09
N VAL A 94 -7.73 26.40 3.94
CA VAL A 94 -7.91 25.00 4.31
C VAL A 94 -6.95 24.09 3.52
N ARG A 95 -6.83 24.34 2.20
CA ARG A 95 -5.91 23.57 1.34
C ARG A 95 -4.44 23.83 1.69
N ARG A 96 -4.06 25.11 1.93
CA ARG A 96 -2.71 25.48 2.36
C ARG A 96 -2.36 24.88 3.72
N LEU A 97 -3.28 24.91 4.68
CA LEU A 97 -3.08 24.29 5.99
C LEU A 97 -2.83 22.77 5.87
N GLY A 98 -3.65 22.10 5.03
CA GLY A 98 -3.46 20.68 4.73
C GLY A 98 -2.11 20.37 4.08
N ALA A 99 -1.71 21.20 3.11
CA ALA A 99 -0.42 21.07 2.42
C ALA A 99 0.76 21.28 3.38
N MET A 100 0.70 22.29 4.23
CA MET A 100 1.75 22.57 5.22
C MET A 100 1.86 21.48 6.29
N GLU A 101 0.75 20.93 6.76
CA GLU A 101 0.75 19.82 7.71
C GLU A 101 1.39 18.56 7.10
N GLY A 102 0.95 18.15 5.89
CA GLY A 102 1.53 17.01 5.20
C GLY A 102 3.00 17.22 4.81
N GLY A 103 3.31 18.41 4.33
CA GLY A 103 4.67 18.82 3.95
C GLY A 103 5.64 18.82 5.13
N SER A 104 5.27 19.39 6.27
CA SER A 104 6.15 19.44 7.46
C SER A 104 6.50 18.05 7.99
N LEU A 105 5.54 17.12 7.97
CA LEU A 105 5.79 15.72 8.38
C LEU A 105 6.68 14.98 7.36
N ALA A 106 6.46 15.23 6.07
CA ALA A 106 7.27 14.63 5.01
C ALA A 106 8.71 15.18 5.01
N VAL A 107 8.91 16.49 5.23
CA VAL A 107 10.24 17.09 5.38
C VAL A 107 11.00 16.46 6.54
N GLY A 108 10.38 16.40 7.74
CA GLY A 108 11.03 15.81 8.91
C GLY A 108 11.41 14.35 8.68
N GLY A 109 10.51 13.57 8.07
CA GLY A 109 10.76 12.17 7.73
C GLY A 109 11.84 12.01 6.65
N SER A 110 11.74 12.73 5.55
CA SER A 110 12.68 12.61 4.43
C SER A 110 14.10 13.07 4.79
N LEU A 111 14.23 14.11 5.61
CA LEU A 111 15.53 14.52 6.15
C LEU A 111 16.12 13.44 7.07
N GLY A 112 15.31 12.83 7.93
CA GLY A 112 15.76 11.69 8.75
C GLY A 112 16.20 10.48 7.92
N GLY A 113 15.45 10.14 6.87
CA GLY A 113 15.82 9.06 5.94
C GLY A 113 17.06 9.36 5.12
N GLY A 114 17.21 10.61 4.64
CA GLY A 114 18.40 11.08 3.96
C GLY A 114 19.63 11.09 4.86
N ALA A 115 19.49 11.53 6.11
CA ALA A 115 20.58 11.49 7.10
C ALA A 115 21.02 10.06 7.39
N LEU A 116 20.06 9.12 7.56
CA LEU A 116 20.36 7.71 7.77
C LEU A 116 21.12 7.14 6.55
N TYR A 117 20.69 7.48 5.34
CA TYR A 117 21.39 7.06 4.12
C TYR A 117 22.84 7.57 4.09
N VAL A 118 23.06 8.87 4.41
CA VAL A 118 24.40 9.45 4.44
C VAL A 118 25.29 8.75 5.46
N VAL A 119 24.78 8.45 6.65
CA VAL A 119 25.52 7.75 7.71
C VAL A 119 25.88 6.32 7.31
N THR A 120 25.02 5.62 6.59
CA THR A 120 25.26 4.23 6.18
C THR A 120 26.13 4.12 4.92
N HIS A 121 26.20 5.18 4.11
CA HIS A 121 26.92 5.21 2.81
C HIS A 121 27.96 6.34 2.78
N LEU A 122 28.79 6.44 3.81
CA LEU A 122 29.79 7.51 3.99
C LEU A 122 30.75 7.73 2.80
N ALA A 123 30.86 6.77 1.88
CA ALA A 123 31.74 6.83 0.69
C ALA A 123 30.97 6.97 -0.64
N GLY A 124 29.63 7.13 -0.63
CA GLY A 124 28.81 7.16 -1.85
C GLY A 124 28.47 8.56 -2.35
N PRO A 125 27.98 8.68 -3.60
CA PRO A 125 27.57 9.95 -4.17
C PRO A 125 26.38 10.52 -3.40
N LEU A 126 26.54 11.73 -2.86
CA LEU A 126 25.54 12.43 -2.06
C LEU A 126 24.55 13.30 -2.89
N PRO A 127 24.78 13.59 -4.23
CA PRO A 127 23.95 14.55 -4.95
C PRO A 127 22.50 14.14 -5.14
N GLN A 128 22.17 12.85 -5.06
CA GLN A 128 20.77 12.39 -5.18
C GLN A 128 19.93 12.68 -3.94
N VAL A 129 20.52 12.81 -2.75
CA VAL A 129 19.80 12.97 -1.49
C VAL A 129 18.88 14.20 -1.50
N PRO A 130 19.34 15.42 -1.87
CA PRO A 130 18.46 16.60 -1.89
C PRO A 130 17.31 16.46 -2.89
N VAL A 131 17.53 15.82 -4.03
CA VAL A 131 16.51 15.60 -5.06
C VAL A 131 15.42 14.65 -4.52
N VAL A 132 15.82 13.54 -3.92
CA VAL A 132 14.87 12.56 -3.35
C VAL A 132 14.11 13.17 -2.18
N VAL A 133 14.77 13.91 -1.29
CA VAL A 133 14.13 14.65 -0.19
C VAL A 133 13.09 15.62 -0.73
N ALA A 134 13.41 16.38 -1.79
CA ALA A 134 12.47 17.30 -2.41
C ALA A 134 11.26 16.58 -3.02
N LEU A 135 11.47 15.46 -3.73
CA LEU A 135 10.39 14.66 -4.34
C LEU A 135 9.46 14.05 -3.28
N VAL A 136 10.00 13.45 -2.23
CA VAL A 136 9.20 12.86 -1.15
C VAL A 136 8.43 13.95 -0.40
N THR A 137 9.06 15.09 -0.16
CA THR A 137 8.41 16.26 0.46
C THR A 137 7.26 16.77 -0.40
N LEU A 138 7.47 16.91 -1.71
CA LEU A 138 6.43 17.32 -2.67
C LEU A 138 5.24 16.33 -2.64
N GLY A 139 5.52 15.04 -2.60
CA GLY A 139 4.50 13.99 -2.41
C GLY A 139 3.67 14.20 -1.14
N GLY A 140 4.31 14.53 -0.03
CA GLY A 140 3.66 14.86 1.24
C GLY A 140 2.79 16.11 1.17
N VAL A 141 3.28 17.18 0.53
CA VAL A 141 2.52 18.44 0.28
C VAL A 141 1.29 18.17 -0.56
N LEU A 142 1.44 17.45 -1.69
CA LEU A 142 0.32 17.12 -2.59
C LEU A 142 -0.73 16.23 -1.90
N SER A 143 -0.29 15.24 -1.14
CA SER A 143 -1.16 14.35 -0.35
C SER A 143 -1.96 15.16 0.69
N GLY A 144 -1.31 16.06 1.42
CA GLY A 144 -1.94 16.96 2.37
C GLY A 144 -2.94 17.93 1.75
N ALA A 145 -2.60 18.51 0.59
CA ALA A 145 -3.47 19.39 -0.17
C ALA A 145 -4.74 18.69 -0.70
N ARG A 146 -4.58 17.42 -1.18
CA ARG A 146 -5.72 16.61 -1.65
C ARG A 146 -6.69 16.28 -0.51
N ALA A 147 -6.19 15.96 0.69
CA ALA A 147 -7.04 15.70 1.84
C ALA A 147 -7.91 16.91 2.22
N GLY A 148 -7.42 18.15 2.03
CA GLY A 148 -8.20 19.37 2.23
C GLY A 148 -9.33 19.58 1.21
N ARG A 149 -9.23 19.02 0.00
CA ARG A 149 -10.26 19.22 -1.06
C ARG A 149 -11.61 18.58 -0.70
N HIS A 150 -11.62 17.44 0.00
CA HIS A 150 -12.84 16.75 0.39
C HIS A 150 -13.69 17.59 1.35
N VAL A 151 -13.05 18.30 2.29
CA VAL A 151 -13.72 19.19 3.24
C VAL A 151 -14.29 20.44 2.54
N VAL A 152 -13.61 20.91 1.50
CA VAL A 152 -14.07 22.05 0.70
C VAL A 152 -15.32 21.69 -0.10
N ALA A 153 -15.43 20.47 -0.60
CA ALA A 153 -16.54 20.02 -1.45
C ALA A 153 -17.84 19.72 -0.68
N SER A 154 -17.74 19.35 0.62
CA SER A 154 -18.92 19.00 1.43
C SER A 154 -18.78 19.46 2.87
N PRO A 155 -18.95 20.76 3.17
CA PRO A 155 -18.74 21.31 4.51
C PRO A 155 -19.78 20.80 5.53
N LEU A 156 -20.97 20.39 5.10
CA LEU A 156 -22.06 19.92 5.97
C LEU A 156 -22.08 18.39 6.18
N GLY A 157 -21.02 17.66 5.80
CA GLY A 157 -20.86 16.25 6.14
C GLY A 157 -21.99 15.34 5.64
N VAL A 158 -22.74 15.74 4.62
CA VAL A 158 -23.69 14.85 3.94
C VAL A 158 -22.85 13.82 3.21
N ALA A 159 -22.50 12.74 3.92
CA ALA A 159 -21.92 11.55 3.34
C ALA A 159 -22.94 10.99 2.34
N ARG A 160 -22.93 11.53 1.14
CA ARG A 160 -23.52 10.87 -0.02
C ARG A 160 -22.79 9.55 -0.10
N ARG A 161 -23.42 8.45 0.38
CA ARG A 161 -22.98 7.09 0.09
C ARG A 161 -22.86 7.01 -1.42
N ALA A 162 -21.67 7.33 -1.92
CA ALA A 162 -21.39 7.21 -3.33
C ALA A 162 -21.68 5.74 -3.66
N ARG A 163 -22.69 5.50 -4.47
CA ARG A 163 -23.01 4.17 -4.97
C ARG A 163 -21.70 3.59 -5.48
N VAL A 164 -21.18 2.56 -4.79
CA VAL A 164 -19.92 1.92 -5.14
C VAL A 164 -20.12 1.34 -6.53
N ARG A 165 -19.65 2.08 -7.54
CA ARG A 165 -19.65 1.58 -8.92
C ARG A 165 -18.78 0.34 -8.94
N GLY A 166 -19.34 -0.78 -9.40
CA GLY A 166 -18.59 -2.03 -9.57
C GLY A 166 -17.34 -1.82 -10.42
N PRO A 167 -16.33 -2.70 -10.28
CA PRO A 167 -15.15 -2.66 -11.14
C PRO A 167 -15.58 -2.76 -12.62
N ARG A 168 -14.89 -2.03 -13.49
CA ARG A 168 -15.21 -1.98 -14.93
C ARG A 168 -14.28 -2.90 -15.71
N VAL A 169 -14.77 -3.49 -16.77
CA VAL A 169 -13.95 -4.31 -17.68
C VAL A 169 -12.74 -3.53 -18.23
N ARG A 170 -12.87 -2.21 -18.35
CA ARG A 170 -11.77 -1.30 -18.75
C ARG A 170 -10.55 -1.40 -17.83
N ASP A 171 -10.73 -1.77 -16.58
CA ASP A 171 -9.63 -1.91 -15.61
C ASP A 171 -8.73 -3.11 -16.00
N LEU A 172 -9.29 -4.15 -16.64
CA LEU A 172 -8.54 -5.29 -17.19
C LEU A 172 -7.73 -4.92 -18.45
N LEU A 173 -8.22 -3.97 -19.25
CA LEU A 173 -7.49 -3.49 -20.42
C LEU A 173 -6.20 -2.77 -20.02
N LEU A 174 -6.20 -2.02 -18.92
CA LEU A 174 -4.99 -1.39 -18.37
C LEU A 174 -3.96 -2.43 -17.94
N LEU A 175 -4.41 -3.52 -17.30
CA LEU A 175 -3.53 -4.62 -16.95
C LEU A 175 -2.95 -5.29 -18.19
N ALA A 176 -3.79 -5.62 -19.16
CA ALA A 176 -3.35 -6.25 -20.41
C ALA A 176 -2.39 -5.36 -21.20
N ALA A 177 -2.66 -4.04 -21.28
CA ALA A 177 -1.77 -3.07 -21.90
C ALA A 177 -0.43 -2.96 -21.14
N GLY A 178 -0.46 -2.97 -19.81
CA GLY A 178 0.75 -2.95 -18.97
C GLY A 178 1.62 -4.19 -19.19
N VAL A 179 1.01 -5.39 -19.17
CA VAL A 179 1.71 -6.65 -19.45
C VAL A 179 2.26 -6.65 -20.89
N GLY A 180 1.43 -6.27 -21.87
CA GLY A 180 1.85 -6.24 -23.27
C GLY A 180 3.03 -5.31 -23.52
N LEU A 181 2.97 -4.08 -22.99
CA LEU A 181 4.04 -3.09 -23.15
C LEU A 181 5.32 -3.51 -22.41
N PHE A 182 5.18 -4.11 -21.23
CA PHE A 182 6.30 -4.64 -20.46
C PHE A 182 7.01 -5.78 -21.21
N VAL A 183 6.24 -6.79 -21.70
CA VAL A 183 6.77 -7.93 -22.45
C VAL A 183 7.42 -7.48 -23.77
N LEU A 184 6.76 -6.57 -24.49
CA LEU A 184 7.32 -6.03 -25.75
C LEU A 184 8.65 -5.30 -25.51
N GLY A 185 8.75 -4.52 -24.44
CA GLY A 185 10.00 -3.84 -24.08
C GLY A 185 11.10 -4.77 -23.59
N ALA A 186 10.73 -5.87 -22.90
CA ALA A 186 11.69 -6.87 -22.42
C ALA A 186 12.24 -7.77 -23.55
N VAL A 187 11.37 -8.16 -24.52
CA VAL A 187 11.74 -9.06 -25.62
C VAL A 187 12.50 -8.32 -26.74
N LYS A 188 12.10 -7.08 -27.06
CA LYS A 188 12.77 -6.27 -28.10
C LYS A 188 13.91 -5.44 -27.50
N LYS A 189 15.05 -6.04 -27.25
CA LYS A 189 16.27 -5.34 -26.82
C LYS A 189 16.76 -4.43 -27.97
N GLY A 190 16.43 -3.14 -27.93
CA GLY A 190 17.10 -2.10 -28.73
C GLY A 190 16.28 -1.37 -29.77
N ASP A 191 15.39 -1.98 -30.52
CA ASP A 191 14.72 -1.35 -31.68
C ASP A 191 13.22 -1.10 -31.45
N PHE A 192 12.92 0.00 -30.76
CA PHE A 192 11.55 0.50 -30.75
C PHE A 192 11.45 1.69 -31.73
N PRO A 193 10.63 1.61 -32.79
CA PRO A 193 10.65 2.60 -33.88
C PRO A 193 10.24 4.03 -33.47
N LEU A 194 9.66 4.21 -32.27
CA LEU A 194 9.13 5.49 -31.81
C LEU A 194 9.96 6.17 -30.68
N ALA A 195 11.00 5.52 -30.12
CA ALA A 195 11.67 6.04 -28.92
C ALA A 195 13.20 5.97 -28.94
N GLY A 196 13.83 5.69 -30.08
CA GLY A 196 15.30 5.68 -30.22
C GLY A 196 16.01 4.67 -29.31
N PRO A 197 17.29 4.90 -28.97
CA PRO A 197 18.13 3.94 -28.24
C PRO A 197 17.63 3.65 -26.79
N TYR A 198 16.73 4.48 -26.27
CA TYR A 198 16.12 4.29 -24.94
C TYR A 198 14.72 3.65 -25.00
N GLY A 199 14.25 3.26 -26.19
CA GLY A 199 12.89 2.81 -26.41
C GLY A 199 12.49 1.58 -25.60
N SER A 200 13.40 0.62 -25.43
CA SER A 200 13.17 -0.57 -24.61
C SER A 200 13.06 -0.22 -23.12
N ALA A 201 13.94 0.63 -22.58
CA ALA A 201 13.91 1.05 -21.19
C ALA A 201 12.63 1.84 -20.86
N VAL A 202 12.21 2.75 -21.75
CA VAL A 202 10.98 3.54 -21.59
C VAL A 202 9.75 2.64 -21.66
N SER A 203 9.70 1.66 -22.57
CA SER A 203 8.57 0.74 -22.68
C SER A 203 8.47 -0.21 -21.49
N VAL A 204 9.58 -0.72 -20.96
CA VAL A 204 9.62 -1.52 -19.72
C VAL A 204 9.13 -0.68 -18.54
N ALA A 205 9.62 0.53 -18.37
CA ALA A 205 9.23 1.42 -17.27
C ALA A 205 7.74 1.80 -17.38
N ALA A 206 7.26 2.20 -18.55
CA ALA A 206 5.86 2.53 -18.78
C ALA A 206 4.95 1.30 -18.59
N GLY A 207 5.36 0.14 -19.13
CA GLY A 207 4.68 -1.13 -18.94
C GLY A 207 4.56 -1.52 -17.48
N LEU A 208 5.63 -1.37 -16.71
CA LEU A 208 5.64 -1.66 -15.27
C LEU A 208 4.70 -0.72 -14.50
N VAL A 209 4.70 0.59 -14.79
CA VAL A 209 3.78 1.55 -14.18
C VAL A 209 2.33 1.17 -14.49
N LEU A 210 2.00 0.88 -15.75
CA LEU A 210 0.65 0.43 -16.15
C LEU A 210 0.27 -0.89 -15.50
N LEU A 211 1.21 -1.82 -15.36
CA LEU A 211 1.00 -3.11 -14.70
C LEU A 211 0.68 -2.91 -13.22
N LEU A 212 1.41 -2.06 -12.50
CA LEU A 212 1.13 -1.73 -11.10
C LEU A 212 -0.26 -1.12 -10.91
N PHE A 213 -0.65 -0.18 -11.78
CA PHE A 213 -2.01 0.38 -11.77
C PHE A 213 -3.05 -0.68 -12.15
N GLY A 214 -2.80 -1.48 -13.17
CA GLY A 214 -3.68 -2.56 -13.62
C GLY A 214 -3.91 -3.61 -12.54
N VAL A 215 -2.85 -4.06 -11.84
CA VAL A 215 -2.94 -4.99 -10.71
C VAL A 215 -3.79 -4.42 -9.59
N THR A 216 -3.58 -3.15 -9.20
CA THR A 216 -4.37 -2.53 -8.12
C THR A 216 -5.86 -2.40 -8.46
N LEU A 217 -6.19 -2.12 -9.71
CA LEU A 217 -7.58 -2.04 -10.17
C LEU A 217 -8.22 -3.43 -10.29
N THR A 218 -7.48 -4.40 -10.82
CA THR A 218 -7.94 -5.80 -10.99
C THR A 218 -8.12 -6.48 -9.63
N THR A 219 -7.34 -6.11 -8.61
CA THR A 219 -7.49 -6.60 -7.23
C THR A 219 -8.92 -6.47 -6.71
N THR A 220 -9.59 -5.36 -7.01
CA THR A 220 -11.00 -5.16 -6.63
C THR A 220 -11.94 -6.20 -7.26
N TRP A 221 -11.68 -6.55 -8.52
CA TRP A 221 -12.42 -7.58 -9.25
C TRP A 221 -12.24 -8.96 -8.64
N MET A 222 -10.99 -9.28 -8.33
CA MET A 222 -10.61 -10.57 -7.77
C MET A 222 -11.20 -10.78 -6.39
N ILE A 223 -11.08 -9.78 -5.50
CA ILE A 223 -11.66 -9.82 -4.16
C ILE A 223 -13.17 -10.03 -4.25
N ARG A 224 -13.86 -9.28 -5.10
CA ARG A 224 -15.31 -9.42 -5.27
C ARG A 224 -15.71 -10.78 -5.83
N GLY A 225 -14.99 -11.26 -6.85
CA GLY A 225 -15.23 -12.57 -7.46
C GLY A 225 -15.05 -13.71 -6.47
N TYR A 226 -13.93 -13.68 -5.75
CA TYR A 226 -13.62 -14.69 -4.73
C TYR A 226 -14.59 -14.65 -3.53
N ALA A 227 -14.95 -13.45 -3.06
CA ALA A 227 -15.94 -13.28 -2.00
C ALA A 227 -17.32 -13.87 -2.41
N ARG A 228 -17.78 -13.64 -3.65
CA ARG A 228 -19.00 -14.26 -4.16
C ARG A 228 -18.90 -15.78 -4.21
N TRP A 229 -17.78 -16.29 -4.71
CA TRP A 229 -17.54 -17.73 -4.75
C TRP A 229 -17.51 -18.35 -3.36
N ALA A 230 -16.80 -17.74 -2.41
CA ALA A 230 -16.74 -18.15 -1.02
C ALA A 230 -18.11 -18.09 -0.35
N GLY A 231 -18.91 -17.05 -0.62
CA GLY A 231 -20.27 -16.89 -0.12
C GLY A 231 -21.22 -17.98 -0.62
N ARG A 232 -21.08 -18.43 -1.90
CA ARG A 232 -21.90 -19.55 -2.45
C ARG A 232 -21.53 -20.90 -1.84
N ARG A 233 -20.29 -21.05 -1.37
CA ARG A 233 -19.79 -22.30 -0.75
C ARG A 233 -19.73 -22.24 0.77
N ALA A 234 -20.25 -21.18 1.38
CA ALA A 234 -20.24 -21.00 2.81
C ALA A 234 -21.09 -22.08 3.51
N ARG A 235 -20.47 -22.82 4.43
CA ARG A 235 -21.12 -23.87 5.23
C ARG A 235 -21.48 -23.39 6.62
N SER A 236 -21.14 -22.16 7.01
CA SER A 236 -21.45 -21.56 8.30
C SER A 236 -21.94 -20.13 8.12
N ALA A 237 -22.79 -19.65 9.03
CA ALA A 237 -23.31 -18.30 9.05
C ALA A 237 -22.16 -17.25 9.11
N GLU A 238 -21.11 -17.53 9.87
CA GLU A 238 -19.93 -16.68 9.98
C GLU A 238 -19.17 -16.57 8.64
N ALA A 239 -19.01 -17.68 7.88
CA ALA A 239 -18.35 -17.66 6.59
C ALA A 239 -19.17 -16.88 5.56
N LEU A 240 -20.50 -17.02 5.58
CA LEU A 240 -21.40 -16.28 4.72
C LEU A 240 -21.36 -14.79 5.04
N LEU A 241 -21.44 -14.42 6.33
CA LEU A 241 -21.37 -13.03 6.77
C LEU A 241 -20.03 -12.38 6.37
N ALA A 242 -18.90 -13.06 6.60
CA ALA A 242 -17.58 -12.60 6.20
C ALA A 242 -17.50 -12.34 4.68
N ALA A 243 -17.97 -13.29 3.87
CA ALA A 243 -17.97 -13.16 2.41
C ALA A 243 -18.84 -11.98 1.93
N ARG A 244 -20.02 -11.79 2.54
CA ARG A 244 -20.93 -10.69 2.19
C ARG A 244 -20.39 -9.32 2.61
N LEU A 245 -19.72 -9.21 3.74
CA LEU A 245 -19.07 -7.97 4.17
C LEU A 245 -17.93 -7.57 3.21
N VAL A 246 -17.09 -8.53 2.80
CA VAL A 246 -16.04 -8.27 1.79
C VAL A 246 -16.65 -7.92 0.43
N GLU A 247 -17.75 -8.58 0.02
CA GLU A 247 -18.46 -8.26 -1.22
C GLU A 247 -19.08 -6.86 -1.21
N ALA A 248 -19.50 -6.36 -0.04
CA ALA A 248 -20.13 -5.04 0.11
C ALA A 248 -19.16 -3.88 -0.17
N ASP A 249 -17.90 -3.97 0.28
CA ASP A 249 -16.87 -2.95 -0.03
C ASP A 249 -15.53 -3.57 -0.45
N PRO A 250 -15.47 -4.17 -1.65
CA PRO A 250 -14.24 -4.78 -2.15
C PRO A 250 -13.13 -3.76 -2.45
N ARG A 251 -13.50 -2.46 -2.62
CA ARG A 251 -12.52 -1.39 -2.87
C ARG A 251 -11.76 -0.97 -1.62
N ALA A 252 -12.39 -1.01 -0.45
CA ALA A 252 -11.70 -0.74 0.81
C ALA A 252 -10.63 -1.80 1.04
N TRP A 253 -10.98 -3.07 0.88
CA TRP A 253 -10.06 -4.20 0.95
C TRP A 253 -8.97 -4.16 -0.11
N ALA A 254 -9.30 -3.83 -1.37
CA ALA A 254 -8.30 -3.69 -2.44
C ALA A 254 -7.26 -2.61 -2.11
N ARG A 255 -7.68 -1.47 -1.57
CA ARG A 255 -6.76 -0.41 -1.15
C ARG A 255 -5.87 -0.84 0.03
N ALA A 256 -6.44 -1.54 1.01
CA ALA A 256 -5.70 -2.02 2.17
C ALA A 256 -4.65 -3.07 1.76
N LEU A 257 -5.03 -3.98 0.86
CA LEU A 257 -4.18 -5.07 0.39
C LEU A 257 -3.22 -4.65 -0.73
N ALA A 258 -3.39 -3.47 -1.33
CA ALA A 258 -2.50 -3.00 -2.40
C ALA A 258 -1.03 -2.97 -1.96
N VAL A 259 -0.76 -2.54 -0.73
CA VAL A 259 0.60 -2.49 -0.16
C VAL A 259 1.15 -3.91 0.04
N VAL A 260 0.33 -4.81 0.60
CA VAL A 260 0.69 -6.22 0.81
C VAL A 260 0.95 -6.92 -0.53
N SER A 261 0.06 -6.72 -1.51
CA SER A 261 0.19 -7.37 -2.82
C SER A 261 1.45 -6.94 -3.56
N LEU A 262 1.81 -5.66 -3.49
CA LEU A 262 3.07 -5.17 -4.06
C LEU A 262 4.29 -5.76 -3.35
N THR A 263 4.26 -5.87 -2.02
CA THR A 263 5.33 -6.51 -1.26
C THR A 263 5.48 -8.00 -1.63
N VAL A 264 4.36 -8.71 -1.77
CA VAL A 264 4.35 -10.12 -2.21
C VAL A 264 4.86 -10.25 -3.65
N PHE A 265 4.42 -9.37 -4.55
CA PHE A 265 4.88 -9.33 -5.94
C PHE A 265 6.41 -9.17 -6.02
N PHE A 266 6.95 -8.14 -5.35
CA PHE A 266 8.40 -7.91 -5.37
C PHE A 266 9.19 -8.99 -4.65
N GLY A 267 8.66 -9.57 -3.57
CA GLY A 267 9.28 -10.68 -2.87
C GLY A 267 9.36 -11.96 -3.71
N ALA A 268 8.31 -12.25 -4.48
CA ALA A 268 8.27 -13.37 -5.41
C ALA A 268 9.18 -13.12 -6.63
N ALA A 269 9.17 -11.90 -7.18
CA ALA A 269 10.06 -11.48 -8.26
C ALA A 269 11.54 -11.57 -7.84
N ALA A 270 11.89 -11.09 -6.65
CA ALA A 270 13.23 -11.19 -6.10
C ALA A 270 13.68 -12.66 -5.95
N GLY A 271 12.78 -13.55 -5.51
CA GLY A 271 13.07 -14.99 -5.44
C GLY A 271 13.31 -15.64 -6.79
N ALA A 272 12.54 -15.23 -7.79
CA ALA A 272 12.74 -15.68 -9.16
C ALA A 272 14.08 -15.16 -9.73
N GLN A 273 14.44 -13.89 -9.48
CA GLN A 273 15.71 -13.32 -9.90
C GLN A 273 16.89 -14.03 -9.21
N GLN A 274 16.82 -14.29 -7.90
CA GLN A 274 17.84 -15.02 -7.16
C GLN A 274 18.06 -16.44 -7.71
N ALA A 275 16.99 -17.09 -8.17
CA ALA A 275 17.07 -18.39 -8.79
C ALA A 275 17.85 -18.38 -10.12
N GLY A 276 17.71 -17.32 -10.92
CA GLY A 276 18.37 -17.21 -12.23
C GLY A 276 19.82 -16.71 -12.18
N VAL A 277 20.11 -15.72 -11.33
CA VAL A 277 21.42 -15.03 -11.30
C VAL A 277 22.29 -15.40 -10.11
N GLY A 278 21.73 -16.11 -9.12
CA GLY A 278 22.40 -16.42 -7.88
C GLY A 278 22.23 -15.33 -6.81
N TYR A 279 22.69 -15.64 -5.58
CA TYR A 279 22.55 -14.73 -4.44
C TYR A 279 23.73 -13.75 -4.39
N SER A 280 23.46 -12.45 -4.37
CA SER A 280 24.45 -11.38 -4.24
C SER A 280 24.17 -10.51 -3.01
N GLN A 281 25.11 -9.62 -2.65
CA GLN A 281 24.91 -8.66 -1.54
C GLN A 281 23.70 -7.73 -1.79
N GLY A 282 23.41 -7.40 -3.06
CA GLY A 282 22.21 -6.63 -3.42
C GLY A 282 20.91 -7.33 -3.04
N HIS A 283 20.86 -8.65 -3.08
CA HIS A 283 19.70 -9.41 -2.67
C HIS A 283 19.45 -9.37 -1.15
N ALA A 284 20.50 -9.31 -0.34
CA ALA A 284 20.37 -9.14 1.11
C ALA A 284 19.71 -7.80 1.46
N LEU A 285 20.12 -6.72 0.78
CA LEU A 285 19.47 -5.39 0.94
C LEU A 285 18.01 -5.42 0.49
N LEU A 286 17.71 -6.11 -0.60
CA LEU A 286 16.34 -6.27 -1.08
C LEU A 286 15.48 -7.07 -0.08
N ASP A 287 16.02 -8.11 0.55
CA ASP A 287 15.32 -8.88 1.57
C ASP A 287 15.03 -8.05 2.83
N VAL A 288 15.98 -7.22 3.28
CA VAL A 288 15.75 -6.26 4.37
C VAL A 288 14.67 -5.26 4.00
N ALA A 289 14.73 -4.71 2.77
CA ALA A 289 13.72 -3.77 2.28
C ALA A 289 12.32 -4.42 2.19
N LEU A 290 12.23 -5.69 1.80
CA LEU A 290 10.98 -6.46 1.80
C LEU A 290 10.43 -6.67 3.21
N LEU A 291 11.28 -6.94 4.21
CA LEU A 291 10.85 -7.03 5.61
C LEU A 291 10.26 -5.69 6.10
N VAL A 292 10.91 -4.57 5.77
CA VAL A 292 10.40 -3.23 6.09
C VAL A 292 9.09 -2.96 5.37
N ALA A 293 8.98 -3.31 4.09
CA ALA A 293 7.75 -3.18 3.31
C ALA A 293 6.62 -4.05 3.89
N LEU A 294 6.93 -5.27 4.34
CA LEU A 294 5.96 -6.16 5.00
C LEU A 294 5.48 -5.57 6.34
N ALA A 295 6.39 -5.06 7.16
CA ALA A 295 6.04 -4.40 8.42
C ALA A 295 5.15 -3.17 8.18
N THR A 296 5.47 -2.34 7.19
CA THR A 296 4.66 -1.19 6.80
C THR A 296 3.29 -1.60 6.25
N SER A 297 3.23 -2.71 5.51
CA SER A 297 1.98 -3.31 5.01
C SER A 297 1.08 -3.80 6.14
N ALA A 298 1.66 -4.46 7.15
CA ALA A 298 0.93 -4.89 8.34
C ALA A 298 0.33 -3.70 9.10
N VAL A 299 1.07 -2.60 9.26
CA VAL A 299 0.56 -1.37 9.87
C VAL A 299 -0.60 -0.79 9.05
N ALA A 300 -0.50 -0.78 7.73
CA ALA A 300 -1.57 -0.31 6.86
C ALA A 300 -2.86 -1.15 7.00
N LEU A 301 -2.71 -2.46 7.14
CA LEU A 301 -3.83 -3.38 7.42
C LEU A 301 -4.43 -3.14 8.81
N VAL A 302 -3.62 -2.90 9.84
CA VAL A 302 -4.12 -2.56 11.19
C VAL A 302 -4.99 -1.30 11.14
N VAL A 303 -4.54 -0.29 10.42
CA VAL A 303 -5.32 0.96 10.23
C VAL A 303 -6.65 0.66 9.56
N HIS A 304 -6.65 -0.14 8.49
CA HIS A 304 -7.87 -0.53 7.78
C HIS A 304 -8.84 -1.31 8.68
N GLN A 305 -8.35 -2.31 9.41
CA GLN A 305 -9.17 -3.11 10.33
C GLN A 305 -9.78 -2.25 11.45
N ALA A 306 -9.01 -1.29 11.97
CA ALA A 306 -9.52 -0.36 12.99
C ALA A 306 -10.63 0.56 12.43
N GLU A 307 -10.48 1.07 11.20
CA GLU A 307 -11.53 1.85 10.51
C GLU A 307 -12.79 1.00 10.30
N GLU A 308 -12.65 -0.22 9.78
CA GLU A 308 -13.76 -1.12 9.52
C GLU A 308 -14.54 -1.48 10.80
N LEU A 309 -13.82 -1.75 11.91
CA LEU A 309 -14.45 -2.00 13.21
C LEU A 309 -15.24 -0.80 13.72
N ILE A 310 -14.73 0.42 13.53
CA ILE A 310 -15.44 1.66 13.91
C ILE A 310 -16.72 1.82 13.07
N ASP A 311 -16.66 1.52 11.79
CA ASP A 311 -17.80 1.65 10.87
C ASP A 311 -18.87 0.58 11.14
N LEU A 312 -18.46 -0.64 11.47
CA LEU A 312 -19.34 -1.78 11.72
C LEU A 312 -19.76 -1.94 13.20
N ARG A 313 -19.28 -1.08 14.10
CA ARG A 313 -19.53 -1.22 15.56
C ARG A 313 -21.02 -1.36 15.92
N ARG A 314 -21.88 -0.55 15.32
CA ARG A 314 -23.34 -0.61 15.57
C ARG A 314 -23.96 -1.92 15.10
N SER A 315 -23.54 -2.41 13.93
CA SER A 315 -24.02 -3.68 13.39
C SER A 315 -23.56 -4.87 14.24
N PHE A 316 -22.32 -4.84 14.72
CA PHE A 316 -21.78 -5.89 15.60
C PHE A 316 -22.41 -5.82 17.00
N ALA A 317 -22.68 -4.63 17.53
CA ALA A 317 -23.39 -4.48 18.80
C ALA A 317 -24.82 -5.03 18.71
N ALA A 318 -25.55 -4.77 17.61
CA ALA A 318 -26.88 -5.32 17.39
C ALA A 318 -26.84 -6.87 17.28
N LEU A 319 -25.84 -7.45 16.61
CA LEU A 319 -25.66 -8.90 16.55
C LEU A 319 -25.31 -9.49 17.91
N ALA A 320 -24.48 -8.82 18.70
CA ALA A 320 -24.17 -9.25 20.06
C ALA A 320 -25.40 -9.18 20.97
N ALA A 321 -26.23 -8.14 20.86
CA ALA A 321 -27.50 -8.01 21.59
C ALA A 321 -28.52 -9.07 21.19
N SER A 322 -28.48 -9.59 19.95
CA SER A 322 -29.30 -10.73 19.50
C SER A 322 -28.76 -12.10 19.93
N GLY A 323 -27.69 -12.15 20.75
CA GLY A 323 -27.15 -13.39 21.32
C GLY A 323 -26.03 -14.04 20.53
N VAL A 324 -25.47 -13.36 19.48
CA VAL A 324 -24.32 -13.90 18.75
C VAL A 324 -23.08 -13.83 19.63
N PRO A 325 -22.35 -14.95 19.87
CA PRO A 325 -21.19 -14.96 20.77
C PRO A 325 -20.01 -14.15 20.15
N GLU A 326 -19.27 -13.45 21.00
CA GLU A 326 -18.09 -12.63 20.57
C GLU A 326 -17.06 -13.44 19.76
N ARG A 327 -16.92 -14.73 20.08
CA ARG A 327 -15.98 -15.63 19.35
C ARG A 327 -16.39 -15.78 17.90
N ALA A 328 -17.69 -15.83 17.60
CA ALA A 328 -18.19 -15.90 16.23
C ALA A 328 -17.88 -14.60 15.46
N LEU A 329 -18.10 -13.43 16.08
CA LEU A 329 -17.75 -12.13 15.49
C LEU A 329 -16.24 -12.01 15.23
N GLY A 330 -15.39 -12.46 16.17
CA GLY A 330 -13.95 -12.55 15.96
C GLY A 330 -13.55 -13.52 14.84
N GLY A 331 -14.31 -14.61 14.65
CA GLY A 331 -14.16 -15.54 13.53
C GLY A 331 -14.49 -14.91 12.17
N VAL A 332 -15.49 -14.03 12.12
CA VAL A 332 -15.86 -13.29 10.92
C VAL A 332 -14.70 -12.40 10.45
N LEU A 333 -14.03 -11.66 11.34
CA LEU A 333 -12.89 -10.79 10.99
C LEU A 333 -11.75 -11.56 10.35
N VAL A 334 -11.39 -12.72 10.92
CA VAL A 334 -10.31 -13.55 10.36
C VAL A 334 -10.69 -14.10 8.98
N ARG A 335 -11.92 -14.58 8.83
CA ARG A 335 -12.40 -15.10 7.53
C ARG A 335 -12.47 -14.00 6.46
N GLN A 336 -12.87 -12.78 6.83
CA GLN A 336 -12.80 -11.62 5.94
C GLN A 336 -11.38 -11.37 5.45
N ALA A 337 -10.40 -11.35 6.36
CA ALA A 337 -9.00 -11.15 6.02
C ALA A 337 -8.50 -12.23 5.06
N VAL A 338 -8.82 -13.51 5.30
CA VAL A 338 -8.43 -14.61 4.41
C VAL A 338 -9.12 -14.50 3.04
N ILE A 339 -10.43 -14.26 3.00
CA ILE A 339 -11.21 -14.16 1.76
C ILE A 339 -10.68 -13.00 0.90
N ALA A 340 -10.28 -11.89 1.50
CA ALA A 340 -9.75 -10.75 0.77
C ALA A 340 -8.29 -10.96 0.36
N ALA A 341 -7.41 -11.44 1.27
CA ALA A 341 -5.97 -11.51 1.04
C ALA A 341 -5.53 -12.67 0.14
N LEU A 342 -6.17 -13.84 0.26
CA LEU A 342 -5.74 -15.05 -0.46
C LEU A 342 -5.66 -14.86 -1.98
N PRO A 343 -6.73 -14.42 -2.69
CA PRO A 343 -6.67 -14.30 -4.14
C PRO A 343 -5.65 -13.26 -4.60
N VAL A 344 -5.51 -12.18 -3.82
CA VAL A 344 -4.61 -11.06 -4.14
C VAL A 344 -3.15 -11.48 -3.98
N CYS A 345 -2.81 -12.15 -2.87
CA CYS A 345 -1.43 -12.60 -2.62
C CYS A 345 -1.00 -13.69 -3.61
N VAL A 346 -1.90 -14.63 -3.96
CA VAL A 346 -1.60 -15.68 -4.94
C VAL A 346 -1.31 -15.07 -6.31
N VAL A 347 -2.17 -14.15 -6.80
CA VAL A 347 -1.95 -13.54 -8.11
C VAL A 347 -0.73 -12.61 -8.10
N ALA A 348 -0.50 -11.87 -7.02
CA ALA A 348 0.69 -11.05 -6.87
C ALA A 348 1.98 -11.91 -6.94
N ALA A 349 2.01 -13.06 -6.26
CA ALA A 349 3.15 -13.97 -6.29
C ALA A 349 3.38 -14.58 -7.68
N VAL A 350 2.31 -15.08 -8.32
CA VAL A 350 2.40 -15.64 -9.67
C VAL A 350 2.86 -14.59 -10.68
N SER A 351 2.31 -13.39 -10.63
CA SER A 351 2.69 -12.30 -11.54
C SER A 351 4.13 -11.85 -11.31
N GLY A 352 4.62 -11.82 -10.07
CA GLY A 352 6.01 -11.50 -9.74
C GLY A 352 7.01 -12.48 -10.36
N VAL A 353 6.74 -13.80 -10.24
CA VAL A 353 7.56 -14.82 -10.89
C VAL A 353 7.46 -14.71 -12.41
N ALA A 354 6.25 -14.59 -12.95
CA ALA A 354 6.03 -14.54 -14.40
C ALA A 354 6.78 -13.37 -15.05
N VAL A 355 6.78 -12.20 -14.44
CA VAL A 355 7.51 -11.03 -14.93
C VAL A 355 9.01 -11.33 -15.06
N VAL A 356 9.63 -11.94 -14.05
CA VAL A 356 11.08 -12.24 -14.07
C VAL A 356 11.40 -13.35 -15.05
N VAL A 357 10.61 -14.43 -15.08
CA VAL A 357 10.80 -15.53 -16.05
C VAL A 357 10.70 -15.04 -17.48
N LEU A 358 9.75 -14.14 -17.79
CA LEU A 358 9.59 -13.58 -19.13
C LEU A 358 10.71 -12.60 -19.52
N THR A 359 11.39 -11.97 -18.55
CA THR A 359 12.50 -11.03 -18.83
C THR A 359 13.85 -11.69 -18.89
N LEU A 360 14.04 -12.82 -18.21
CA LEU A 360 15.31 -13.53 -18.10
C LEU A 360 15.27 -14.92 -18.79
N THR A 361 14.51 -15.05 -19.88
CA THR A 361 14.35 -16.33 -20.59
C THR A 361 15.67 -16.98 -21.02
N ASP A 362 16.66 -16.16 -21.36
CA ASP A 362 17.98 -16.64 -21.81
C ASP A 362 18.85 -17.21 -20.68
N VAL A 363 18.57 -16.87 -19.42
CA VAL A 363 19.36 -17.23 -18.23
C VAL A 363 18.67 -18.33 -17.41
N TYR A 364 17.37 -18.54 -17.62
CA TYR A 364 16.58 -19.43 -16.80
C TYR A 364 16.77 -20.90 -17.17
N GLN A 365 17.34 -21.65 -16.24
CA GLN A 365 17.38 -23.14 -16.33
C GLN A 365 16.22 -23.72 -15.51
N VAL A 366 15.55 -24.74 -16.01
CA VAL A 366 14.36 -25.37 -15.39
C VAL A 366 14.61 -25.86 -13.95
N GLN A 367 15.83 -26.23 -13.62
CA GLN A 367 16.22 -26.70 -12.28
C GLN A 367 16.06 -25.64 -11.17
N TRP A 368 16.07 -24.34 -11.51
CA TRP A 368 15.91 -23.24 -10.55
C TRP A 368 14.45 -22.82 -10.33
N LEU A 369 13.53 -23.34 -11.14
CA LEU A 369 12.11 -23.01 -11.04
C LEU A 369 11.53 -23.46 -9.69
N GLY A 370 12.04 -24.53 -9.10
CA GLY A 370 11.63 -25.02 -7.79
C GLY A 370 11.82 -23.99 -6.68
N TRP A 371 12.96 -23.30 -6.66
CA TRP A 371 13.22 -22.22 -5.68
C TRP A 371 12.31 -21.01 -5.90
N ALA A 372 12.15 -20.59 -7.14
CA ALA A 372 11.26 -19.46 -7.49
C ALA A 372 9.82 -19.72 -7.04
N VAL A 373 9.31 -20.94 -7.29
CA VAL A 373 7.96 -21.35 -6.86
C VAL A 373 7.87 -21.43 -5.34
N ALA A 374 8.84 -22.05 -4.66
CA ALA A 374 8.86 -22.16 -3.21
C ALA A 374 8.82 -20.78 -2.54
N ARG A 375 9.63 -19.83 -3.03
CA ARG A 375 9.66 -18.48 -2.51
C ARG A 375 8.37 -17.72 -2.82
N ALA A 376 7.78 -17.90 -4.00
CA ALA A 376 6.49 -17.30 -4.34
C ALA A 376 5.36 -17.78 -3.42
N VAL A 377 5.31 -19.09 -3.15
CA VAL A 377 4.35 -19.69 -2.19
C VAL A 377 4.59 -19.16 -0.77
N ALA A 378 5.86 -19.08 -0.34
CA ALA A 378 6.23 -18.53 0.96
C ALA A 378 5.79 -17.08 1.08
N MET A 379 6.04 -16.22 0.08
CA MET A 379 5.65 -14.82 0.08
C MET A 379 4.12 -14.63 0.06
N ALA A 380 3.39 -15.44 -0.72
CA ALA A 380 1.93 -15.44 -0.68
C ALA A 380 1.40 -15.84 0.71
N GLY A 381 2.00 -16.89 1.32
CA GLY A 381 1.68 -17.34 2.67
C GLY A 381 1.94 -16.26 3.72
N VAL A 382 3.08 -15.58 3.66
CA VAL A 382 3.44 -14.47 4.55
C VAL A 382 2.45 -13.30 4.41
N GLY A 383 2.05 -12.96 3.19
CA GLY A 383 1.05 -11.90 2.96
C GLY A 383 -0.32 -12.23 3.56
N VAL A 384 -0.80 -13.47 3.38
CA VAL A 384 -2.05 -13.94 3.99
C VAL A 384 -1.91 -14.02 5.52
N LEU A 385 -0.80 -14.54 6.03
CA LEU A 385 -0.53 -14.63 7.47
C LEU A 385 -0.51 -13.25 8.12
N ALA A 386 0.12 -12.25 7.48
CA ALA A 386 0.11 -10.87 7.97
C ALA A 386 -1.32 -10.34 8.09
N ALA A 387 -2.19 -10.58 7.09
CA ALA A 387 -3.60 -10.18 7.15
C ALA A 387 -4.36 -10.88 8.28
N VAL A 388 -4.12 -12.17 8.49
CA VAL A 388 -4.73 -12.96 9.58
C VAL A 388 -4.25 -12.48 10.94
N LEU A 389 -2.95 -12.25 11.13
CA LEU A 389 -2.38 -11.76 12.39
C LEU A 389 -2.95 -10.38 12.76
N VAL A 390 -3.10 -9.50 11.78
CA VAL A 390 -3.73 -8.19 11.97
C VAL A 390 -5.20 -8.34 12.39
N ALA A 391 -5.97 -9.22 11.75
CA ALA A 391 -7.35 -9.50 12.12
C ALA A 391 -7.46 -10.11 13.55
N LEU A 392 -6.51 -10.97 13.94
CA LEU A 392 -6.42 -11.49 15.29
C LEU A 392 -6.09 -10.40 16.32
N ALA A 393 -5.15 -9.51 16.00
CA ALA A 393 -4.78 -8.37 16.84
C ALA A 393 -5.92 -7.34 16.99
N ALA A 394 -6.86 -7.30 16.05
CA ALA A 394 -8.03 -6.44 16.11
C ALA A 394 -9.16 -6.97 17.01
N ARG A 395 -9.15 -8.26 17.38
CA ARG A 395 -10.17 -8.86 18.25
C ARG A 395 -10.38 -8.17 19.61
N PRO A 396 -9.33 -7.78 20.36
CA PRO A 396 -9.53 -7.07 21.64
C PRO A 396 -10.18 -5.69 21.47
N LEU A 397 -9.99 -5.04 20.30
CA LEU A 397 -10.64 -3.76 19.99
C LEU A 397 -12.16 -3.94 19.82
N LEU A 398 -12.61 -5.11 19.34
CA LEU A 398 -14.01 -5.46 19.20
C LEU A 398 -14.70 -5.51 20.59
N ARG A 399 -14.04 -6.08 21.61
CA ARG A 399 -14.56 -6.08 22.99
C ARG A 399 -14.77 -4.69 23.53
N GLY A 400 -13.79 -3.81 23.33
CA GLY A 400 -13.89 -2.40 23.74
C GLY A 400 -15.05 -1.67 23.05
N ALA A 401 -15.28 -1.93 21.77
CA ALA A 401 -16.38 -1.32 21.02
C ALA A 401 -17.77 -1.78 21.48
N LEU A 402 -17.92 -3.05 21.88
CA LEU A 402 -19.18 -3.62 22.38
C LEU A 402 -19.55 -3.10 23.78
N VAL A 403 -18.56 -2.88 24.66
CA VAL A 403 -18.80 -2.41 26.05
C VAL A 403 -19.25 -0.94 26.10
N PHE A 404 -18.84 -0.10 25.14
CA PHE A 404 -19.22 1.31 25.12
C PHE A 404 -20.68 1.55 24.76
N GLU A 405 -21.31 0.70 23.95
CA GLU A 405 -22.71 0.88 23.53
C GLU A 405 -23.73 0.25 24.53
N THR A 406 -23.29 -0.65 25.40
CA THR A 406 -24.16 -1.16 26.48
C THR A 406 -24.30 -0.19 27.65
N ARG A 407 -23.53 0.91 27.68
CA ARG A 407 -23.54 1.94 28.73
C ARG A 407 -24.12 3.28 28.27
N ALA A 408 -24.48 3.42 27.00
CA ALA A 408 -25.15 4.59 26.44
C ALA A 408 -26.62 4.31 26.14
#